data_a2f29e824360e8f0512dc18cc2bf8e24
#
_entry.id   a2f29e824360e8f0512dc18cc2bf8e24
#
_cell.length_a   1.000
_cell.length_b   1.000
_cell.length_c   1.000
_cell.angle_alpha   90.00
_cell.angle_beta   90.00
_cell.angle_gamma   90.00
#
_symmetry.space_group_name_H-M   'P 1'
#
loop_
_entity.id
_entity.type
_entity.pdbx_description
1 polymer ?
#
loop_
_entity_poly.entity_id
_entity_poly.type
_entity_poly.pdbx_seq_one_letter_code
_entity_poly.pdbx_strand_id
1 'polypeptide(L)'
;KAQKVRTLLRRDFETALASVDILLAPTCPTTAFKLGEKTSDPLEMYLSDIYVVATNPAGVPALALPAGFSNNMPVGMQLIGKHLDESTLFQVAHAYQQVTDWHKQQPSL
;
A
#
# COMPACT_ATOMS: atom_id res chain seq x y z
N LYS A 1 -21.28 8.87 13.72
CA LYS A 1 -20.14 8.03 14.23
C LYS A 1 -19.03 7.88 13.19
N ALA A 2 -19.33 7.51 11.92
CA ALA A 2 -18.31 7.29 10.89
C ALA A 2 -17.38 8.50 10.65
N GLN A 3 -17.92 9.73 10.58
CA GLN A 3 -17.11 10.94 10.38
C GLN A 3 -16.11 11.19 11.52
N LYS A 4 -16.45 10.84 12.76
CA LYS A 4 -15.51 10.94 13.89
C LYS A 4 -14.33 9.97 13.73
N VAL A 5 -14.60 8.76 13.27
CA VAL A 5 -13.54 7.77 12.99
C VAL A 5 -12.63 8.25 11.86
N ARG A 6 -13.20 8.79 10.77
CA ARG A 6 -12.41 9.40 9.69
C ARG A 6 -11.48 10.49 10.19
N THR A 7 -11.98 11.38 11.06
CA THR A 7 -11.17 12.45 11.63
C THR A 7 -10.01 11.91 12.48
N LEU A 8 -10.23 10.84 13.25
CA LEU A 8 -9.17 10.19 14.02
C LEU A 8 -8.13 9.56 13.12
N LEU A 9 -8.53 8.77 12.12
CA LEU A 9 -7.62 8.17 11.14
C LEU A 9 -6.78 9.23 10.43
N ARG A 10 -7.41 10.31 9.96
CA ARG A 10 -6.67 11.43 9.34
C ARG A 10 -5.61 11.99 10.27
N ARG A 11 -5.96 12.23 11.52
CA ARG A 11 -5.07 12.76 12.54
C ARG A 11 -3.87 11.85 12.81
N ASP A 12 -4.09 10.53 12.82
CA ASP A 12 -3.03 9.55 13.01
C ASP A 12 -2.02 9.62 11.85
N PHE A 13 -2.49 9.68 10.60
CA PHE A 13 -1.62 9.87 9.43
C PHE A 13 -0.92 11.23 9.45
N GLU A 14 -1.61 12.33 9.74
CA GLU A 14 -1.01 13.66 9.86
C GLU A 14 0.09 13.69 10.92
N THR A 15 -0.12 13.04 12.07
CA THR A 15 0.86 12.94 13.14
C THR A 15 2.09 12.14 12.70
N ALA A 16 1.90 11.00 12.06
CA ALA A 16 3.00 10.17 11.56
C ALA A 16 3.80 10.90 10.45
N LEU A 17 3.10 11.57 9.53
CA LEU A 17 3.71 12.31 8.41
C LEU A 17 4.28 13.68 8.81
N ALA A 18 4.10 14.13 10.04
CA ALA A 18 4.70 15.39 10.52
C ALA A 18 6.24 15.30 10.64
N SER A 19 6.78 14.10 10.85
CA SER A 19 8.22 13.86 11.04
C SER A 19 8.91 13.20 9.86
N VAL A 20 8.16 12.78 8.85
CA VAL A 20 8.67 12.11 7.65
C VAL A 20 7.95 12.62 6.41
N ASP A 21 8.51 12.43 5.22
CA ASP A 21 7.90 12.85 3.97
C ASP A 21 6.91 11.81 3.43
N ILE A 22 7.20 10.53 3.63
CA ILE A 22 6.35 9.40 3.26
C ILE A 22 6.35 8.32 4.33
N LEU A 23 5.30 7.51 4.34
CA LEU A 23 5.26 6.22 5.04
C LEU A 23 5.36 5.11 4.00
N LEU A 24 6.07 4.05 4.34
CA LEU A 24 6.19 2.85 3.51
C LEU A 24 5.57 1.67 4.23
N ALA A 25 4.73 0.92 3.54
CA ALA A 25 4.06 -0.27 4.06
C ALA A 25 3.94 -1.35 2.96
N PRO A 26 3.74 -2.62 3.30
CA PRO A 26 3.31 -3.62 2.34
C PRO A 26 1.90 -3.31 1.83
N THR A 27 1.55 -3.77 0.63
CA THR A 27 0.17 -3.66 0.09
C THR A 27 -0.75 -4.74 0.66
N CYS A 28 -0.22 -5.94 0.89
CA CYS A 28 -0.95 -7.09 1.40
C CYS A 28 -0.11 -7.85 2.43
N PRO A 29 -0.74 -8.56 3.39
CA PRO A 29 -0.02 -9.38 4.37
C PRO A 29 0.71 -10.58 3.77
N THR A 30 0.21 -11.09 2.65
CA THR A 30 0.71 -12.29 1.98
C THR A 30 0.90 -12.03 0.49
N THR A 31 1.66 -12.89 -0.19
CA THR A 31 1.66 -12.97 -1.66
C THR A 31 0.31 -13.46 -2.19
N ALA A 32 0.14 -13.43 -3.51
CA ALA A 32 -1.07 -13.95 -4.14
C ALA A 32 -1.34 -15.41 -3.71
N PHE A 33 -2.60 -15.74 -3.57
CA PHE A 33 -3.11 -17.05 -3.20
C PHE A 33 -3.82 -17.71 -4.40
N LYS A 34 -4.04 -19.03 -4.32
CA LYS A 34 -4.70 -19.77 -5.40
C LYS A 34 -6.19 -19.41 -5.50
N LEU A 35 -6.74 -19.50 -6.69
CA LEU A 35 -8.18 -19.31 -6.91
C LEU A 35 -8.99 -20.28 -6.03
N GLY A 36 -9.93 -19.75 -5.27
CA GLY A 36 -10.78 -20.51 -4.35
C GLY A 36 -10.17 -20.77 -2.97
N GLU A 37 -8.91 -20.45 -2.71
CA GLU A 37 -8.23 -20.76 -1.45
C GLU A 37 -8.83 -20.02 -0.23
N LYS A 38 -9.28 -18.75 -0.42
CA LYS A 38 -9.82 -17.92 0.67
C LYS A 38 -11.34 -17.75 0.65
N THR A 39 -12.06 -18.65 -0.03
CA THR A 39 -13.53 -18.53 -0.16
C THR A 39 -14.29 -19.04 1.05
N SER A 40 -13.67 -19.84 1.90
CA SER A 40 -14.30 -20.49 3.07
C SER A 40 -14.32 -19.61 4.33
N ASP A 41 -13.43 -18.61 4.42
CA ASP A 41 -13.35 -17.70 5.56
C ASP A 41 -13.41 -16.24 5.11
N PRO A 42 -14.56 -15.55 5.29
CA PRO A 42 -14.70 -14.14 4.95
C PRO A 42 -13.72 -13.23 5.71
N LEU A 43 -13.32 -13.58 6.94
CA LEU A 43 -12.37 -12.79 7.73
C LEU A 43 -10.98 -12.80 7.10
N GLU A 44 -10.54 -13.93 6.59
CA GLU A 44 -9.25 -14.05 5.91
C GLU A 44 -9.18 -13.17 4.65
N MET A 45 -10.28 -13.08 3.91
CA MET A 45 -10.40 -12.17 2.77
C MET A 45 -10.33 -10.70 3.21
N TYR A 46 -11.05 -10.32 4.27
CA TYR A 46 -10.98 -8.97 4.84
C TYR A 46 -9.59 -8.58 5.31
N LEU A 47 -8.86 -9.49 5.93
CA LEU A 47 -7.50 -9.25 6.40
C LEU A 47 -6.51 -9.02 5.24
N SER A 48 -6.83 -9.45 4.03
CA SER A 48 -5.99 -9.18 2.86
C SER A 48 -5.86 -7.70 2.53
N ASP A 49 -6.83 -6.86 2.91
CA ASP A 49 -6.86 -5.42 2.63
C ASP A 49 -6.43 -4.56 3.83
N ILE A 50 -5.99 -5.16 4.93
CA ILE A 50 -5.76 -4.46 6.21
C ILE A 50 -4.80 -3.26 6.09
N TYR A 51 -3.82 -3.32 5.19
CA TYR A 51 -2.83 -2.25 5.01
C TYR A 51 -3.28 -1.13 4.06
N VAL A 52 -4.29 -1.34 3.23
CA VAL A 52 -4.72 -0.35 2.24
C VAL A 52 -6.03 0.34 2.59
N VAL A 53 -6.85 -0.27 3.45
CA VAL A 53 -8.20 0.23 3.74
C VAL A 53 -8.21 1.58 4.47
N ALA A 54 -7.18 1.90 5.25
CA ALA A 54 -7.15 3.08 6.10
C ALA A 54 -6.87 4.39 5.34
N THR A 55 -6.17 4.33 4.22
CA THR A 55 -5.78 5.52 3.42
C THR A 55 -6.99 6.24 2.81
N ASN A 56 -7.97 5.48 2.32
CA ASN A 56 -9.19 6.02 1.72
C ASN A 56 -10.02 6.88 2.69
N PRO A 57 -10.43 6.39 3.88
CA PRO A 57 -11.18 7.21 4.82
C PRO A 57 -10.34 8.33 5.44
N ALA A 58 -9.02 8.18 5.55
CA ALA A 58 -8.13 9.27 5.97
C ALA A 58 -8.03 10.38 4.92
N GLY A 59 -8.21 10.05 3.64
CA GLY A 59 -8.08 10.99 2.52
C GLY A 59 -6.63 11.40 2.26
N VAL A 60 -5.70 10.46 2.44
CA VAL A 60 -4.29 10.63 2.11
C VAL A 60 -3.96 9.90 0.81
N PRO A 61 -3.07 10.43 -0.03
CA PRO A 61 -2.66 9.76 -1.26
C PRO A 61 -1.77 8.55 -0.94
N ALA A 62 -1.94 7.50 -1.73
CA ALA A 62 -1.09 6.33 -1.67
C ALA A 62 -0.77 5.81 -3.08
N LEU A 63 0.44 5.30 -3.27
CA LEU A 63 0.94 4.78 -4.54
C LEU A 63 1.53 3.39 -4.31
N ALA A 64 1.03 2.39 -5.03
CA ALA A 64 1.54 1.03 -4.97
C ALA A 64 2.61 0.80 -6.05
N LEU A 65 3.68 0.10 -5.69
CA LEU A 65 4.80 -0.27 -6.55
C LEU A 65 5.18 -1.75 -6.36
N PRO A 66 5.69 -2.41 -7.40
CA PRO A 66 6.34 -3.71 -7.22
C PRO A 66 7.65 -3.54 -6.42
N ALA A 67 7.86 -4.42 -5.43
CA ALA A 67 9.00 -4.35 -4.50
C ALA A 67 9.93 -5.57 -4.58
N GLY A 68 9.62 -6.54 -5.41
CA GLY A 68 10.41 -7.76 -5.55
C GLY A 68 9.56 -9.02 -5.62
N PHE A 69 10.16 -10.14 -5.25
CA PHE A 69 9.51 -11.44 -5.26
C PHE A 69 9.74 -12.19 -3.94
N SER A 70 8.77 -12.98 -3.55
CA SER A 70 8.87 -13.96 -2.47
C SER A 70 8.31 -15.28 -2.99
N ASN A 71 9.11 -16.36 -2.95
CA ASN A 71 8.73 -17.67 -3.51
C ASN A 71 8.21 -17.58 -4.96
N ASN A 72 8.91 -16.81 -5.80
CA ASN A 72 8.54 -16.53 -7.20
C ASN A 72 7.20 -15.79 -7.40
N MET A 73 6.58 -15.29 -6.34
CA MET A 73 5.36 -14.48 -6.39
C MET A 73 5.71 -13.00 -6.20
N PRO A 74 5.12 -12.08 -6.98
CA PRO A 74 5.40 -10.66 -6.84
C PRO A 74 4.94 -10.12 -5.49
N VAL A 75 5.71 -9.20 -4.95
CA VAL A 75 5.42 -8.48 -3.70
C VAL A 75 5.24 -7.00 -4.04
N GLY A 76 4.18 -6.41 -3.51
CA GLY A 76 3.89 -4.98 -3.61
C GLY A 76 4.24 -4.23 -2.32
N MET A 77 4.72 -3.01 -2.48
CA MET A 77 4.79 -2.01 -1.41
C MET A 77 3.90 -0.83 -1.75
N GLN A 78 3.50 -0.07 -0.74
CA GLN A 78 2.82 1.20 -0.91
C GLN A 78 3.57 2.33 -0.24
N LEU A 79 3.58 3.46 -0.91
CA LEU A 79 4.03 4.75 -0.40
C LEU A 79 2.79 5.56 -0.03
N ILE A 80 2.74 6.11 1.18
CA ILE A 80 1.63 6.93 1.66
C ILE A 80 2.18 8.33 1.94
N GLY A 81 1.56 9.35 1.35
CA GLY A 81 2.00 10.73 1.42
C GLY A 81 1.11 11.64 2.24
N LYS A 82 1.55 12.88 2.41
CA LYS A 82 0.77 13.95 3.01
C LYS A 82 -0.44 14.28 2.13
N HIS A 83 -1.48 14.82 2.73
CA HIS A 83 -2.69 15.20 2.00
C HIS A 83 -2.36 16.12 0.82
N LEU A 84 -2.81 15.76 -0.39
CA LEU A 84 -2.58 16.46 -1.66
C LEU A 84 -1.11 16.56 -2.09
N ASP A 85 -0.24 15.69 -1.60
CA ASP A 85 1.19 15.65 -1.96
C ASP A 85 1.54 14.42 -2.81
N GLU A 86 0.80 14.19 -3.87
CA GLU A 86 1.04 13.13 -4.85
C GLU A 86 2.39 13.32 -5.55
N SER A 87 2.86 14.56 -5.67
CA SER A 87 4.13 14.88 -6.33
C SER A 87 5.33 14.22 -5.62
N THR A 88 5.36 14.25 -4.29
CA THR A 88 6.40 13.60 -3.49
C THR A 88 6.35 12.08 -3.68
N LEU A 89 5.15 11.47 -3.73
CA LEU A 89 5.00 10.04 -3.99
C LEU A 89 5.58 9.65 -5.37
N PHE A 90 5.28 10.41 -6.41
CA PHE A 90 5.81 10.15 -7.75
C PHE A 90 7.33 10.32 -7.83
N GLN A 91 7.89 11.32 -7.16
CA GLN A 91 9.34 11.53 -7.11
C GLN A 91 10.04 10.35 -6.45
N VAL A 92 9.56 9.90 -5.29
CA VAL A 92 10.14 8.76 -4.58
C VAL A 92 9.96 7.47 -5.36
N ALA A 93 8.78 7.23 -5.93
CA ALA A 93 8.50 6.07 -6.76
C ALA A 93 9.42 6.03 -8.00
N HIS A 94 9.58 7.17 -8.67
CA HIS A 94 10.48 7.27 -9.83
C HIS A 94 11.94 7.00 -9.43
N ALA A 95 12.42 7.61 -8.35
CA ALA A 95 13.77 7.38 -7.85
C ALA A 95 14.01 5.89 -7.52
N TYR A 96 13.05 5.23 -6.90
CA TYR A 96 13.11 3.79 -6.63
C TYR A 96 13.20 2.96 -7.92
N GLN A 97 12.42 3.30 -8.94
CA GLN A 97 12.44 2.62 -10.24
C GLN A 97 13.73 2.87 -11.06
N GLN A 98 14.50 3.93 -10.76
CA GLN A 98 15.81 4.15 -11.39
C GLN A 98 16.89 3.19 -10.85
N VAL A 99 16.71 2.65 -9.65
CA VAL A 99 17.67 1.75 -8.99
C VAL A 99 17.17 0.31 -8.87
N THR A 100 15.97 0.01 -9.38
CA THR A 100 15.37 -1.33 -9.39
C THR A 100 14.66 -1.60 -10.70
N ASP A 101 14.54 -2.89 -11.06
CA ASP A 101 13.89 -3.33 -12.30
C ASP A 101 12.59 -4.14 -12.06
N TRP A 102 12.06 -4.10 -10.85
CA TRP A 102 10.86 -4.87 -10.50
C TRP A 102 9.65 -4.53 -11.37
N HIS A 103 9.49 -3.27 -11.73
CA HIS A 103 8.41 -2.77 -12.59
C HIS A 103 8.52 -3.23 -14.06
N LYS A 104 9.69 -3.75 -14.48
CA LYS A 104 9.93 -4.29 -15.84
C LYS A 104 9.66 -5.78 -15.94
N GLN A 105 9.48 -6.46 -14.78
CA GLN A 105 9.27 -7.89 -14.74
C GLN A 105 7.86 -8.25 -15.21
N GLN A 106 7.77 -9.29 -16.03
CA GLN A 106 6.50 -9.81 -16.55
C GLN A 106 6.42 -11.31 -16.27
N PRO A 107 5.21 -11.87 -16.05
CA PRO A 107 5.04 -13.31 -15.92
C PRO A 107 5.39 -13.99 -17.24
N SER A 108 6.06 -15.14 -17.17
CA SER A 108 6.20 -16.05 -18.32
C SER A 108 4.87 -16.78 -18.48
N LEU A 109 4.15 -16.48 -19.53
CA LEU A 109 2.92 -17.17 -19.92
C LEU A 109 3.23 -18.41 -20.76
#